data_d78e706f79a127fe751c775d3bdfccd1
#
_entry.id   d78e706f79a127fe751c775d3bdfccd1
#
_cell.length_a   1.000
_cell.length_b   1.000
_cell.length_c   1.000
_cell.angle_alpha   90.00
_cell.angle_beta   90.00
_cell.angle_gamma   90.00
#
_symmetry.space_group_name_H-M   'P 1'
#
loop_
_entity.id
_entity.type
_entity.pdbx_description
1 polymer ?
#
loop_
_entity_poly.entity_id
_entity_poly.type
_entity_poly.pdbx_seq_one_letter_code
_entity_poly.pdbx_strand_id
1 'polypeptide(L)'
;MTASSSSTFTAVGDGDHITGSYAPELTLVEYGDFGCPFCFAASRPVQSLLDRFDSLRLVWRHFPDADLHPGADLAAELSELAAVHGSFWAAHSLLLAGRVRFSQEDLLSVARRLDLDEEADAALRERSFRERVLDDIAGGTRAGVHATPTFFVDGERLDCAWHQLAEIVRAKLEKTNH
;
A
#
# COMPACT_ATOMS: atom_id res chain seq x y z
N MET A 1 4.10 -13.17 33.93
CA MET A 1 2.79 -12.91 33.30
C MET A 1 3.07 -12.02 32.10
N THR A 2 3.32 -12.62 30.94
CA THR A 2 3.51 -11.89 29.68
C THR A 2 2.13 -11.57 29.13
N ALA A 3 1.76 -10.30 29.14
CA ALA A 3 0.58 -9.83 28.45
C ALA A 3 0.81 -10.03 26.94
N SER A 4 0.14 -11.03 26.38
CA SER A 4 0.00 -11.17 24.94
C SER A 4 -0.85 -9.98 24.49
N SER A 5 -0.22 -8.95 23.93
CA SER A 5 -0.95 -7.91 23.22
C SER A 5 -1.47 -8.59 21.95
N SER A 6 -2.75 -8.96 21.94
CA SER A 6 -3.40 -9.43 20.72
C SER A 6 -3.38 -8.28 19.71
N SER A 7 -2.49 -8.35 18.73
CA SER A 7 -2.48 -7.42 17.61
C SER A 7 -3.82 -7.58 16.88
N THR A 8 -4.56 -6.49 16.73
CA THR A 8 -5.88 -6.53 16.10
C THR A 8 -5.75 -6.07 14.65
N PHE A 9 -5.73 -7.02 13.73
CA PHE A 9 -5.79 -6.74 12.29
C PHE A 9 -7.17 -6.16 11.93
N THR A 10 -7.17 -5.05 11.20
CA THR A 10 -8.42 -4.47 10.69
C THR A 10 -8.86 -5.23 9.44
N ALA A 11 -10.06 -5.79 9.46
CA ALA A 11 -10.63 -6.48 8.29
C ALA A 11 -10.68 -5.55 7.07
N VAL A 12 -10.59 -6.15 5.87
CA VAL A 12 -10.70 -5.40 4.61
C VAL A 12 -12.12 -4.88 4.45
N GLY A 13 -12.25 -3.62 4.08
CA GLY A 13 -13.53 -2.90 3.97
C GLY A 13 -13.57 -1.93 2.78
N ASP A 14 -14.69 -1.19 2.68
CA ASP A 14 -14.98 -0.29 1.55
C ASP A 14 -13.99 0.88 1.40
N GLY A 15 -13.25 1.22 2.45
CA GLY A 15 -12.22 2.26 2.42
C GLY A 15 -10.85 1.80 1.95
N ASP A 16 -10.68 0.51 1.67
CA ASP A 16 -9.39 -0.04 1.25
C ASP A 16 -9.17 0.09 -0.27
N HIS A 17 -7.91 0.30 -0.65
CA HIS A 17 -7.51 0.29 -2.06
C HIS A 17 -7.25 -1.16 -2.51
N ILE A 18 -8.14 -1.66 -3.35
CA ILE A 18 -8.18 -3.06 -3.78
C ILE A 18 -7.86 -3.17 -5.26
N THR A 19 -7.05 -4.18 -5.63
CA THR A 19 -6.87 -4.63 -7.01
C THR A 19 -6.82 -6.16 -7.08
N GLY A 20 -6.95 -6.73 -8.29
CA GLY A 20 -7.04 -8.18 -8.50
C GLY A 20 -8.45 -8.71 -8.33
N SER A 21 -8.62 -9.84 -7.66
CA SER A 21 -9.88 -10.57 -7.58
C SER A 21 -10.96 -9.88 -6.76
N TYR A 22 -12.20 -9.84 -7.28
CA TYR A 22 -13.41 -9.46 -6.51
C TYR A 22 -13.96 -10.61 -5.67
N ALA A 23 -13.63 -11.87 -6.03
CA ALA A 23 -13.96 -13.08 -5.26
C ALA A 23 -12.67 -13.86 -4.99
N PRO A 24 -11.79 -13.37 -4.11
CA PRO A 24 -10.47 -13.94 -3.90
C PRO A 24 -10.52 -15.26 -3.13
N GLU A 25 -9.61 -16.16 -3.48
CA GLU A 25 -9.23 -17.30 -2.65
C GLU A 25 -8.17 -16.89 -1.63
N LEU A 26 -7.42 -15.80 -1.91
CA LEU A 26 -6.40 -15.27 -1.01
C LEU A 26 -6.37 -13.74 -1.11
N THR A 27 -6.36 -13.09 0.06
CA THR A 27 -6.20 -11.64 0.18
C THR A 27 -4.84 -11.32 0.79
N LEU A 28 -4.01 -10.62 0.01
CA LEU A 28 -2.73 -10.06 0.45
C LEU A 28 -2.93 -8.59 0.81
N VAL A 29 -2.65 -8.22 2.06
CA VAL A 29 -2.65 -6.81 2.49
C VAL A 29 -1.21 -6.36 2.68
N GLU A 30 -0.82 -5.29 2.01
CA GLU A 30 0.47 -4.64 2.15
C GLU A 30 0.30 -3.30 2.88
N TYR A 31 0.95 -3.17 4.02
CA TYR A 31 1.24 -1.86 4.60
C TYR A 31 2.52 -1.35 3.99
N GLY A 32 2.42 -0.29 3.21
CA GLY A 32 3.50 0.20 2.37
C GLY A 32 3.75 1.69 2.48
N ASP A 33 4.92 2.07 2.00
CA ASP A 33 5.43 3.43 1.95
C ASP A 33 6.04 3.66 0.57
N PHE A 34 5.59 4.69 -0.13
CA PHE A 34 6.07 5.03 -1.46
C PHE A 34 7.57 5.41 -1.49
N GLY A 35 8.11 5.87 -0.35
CA GLY A 35 9.53 6.18 -0.19
C GLY A 35 10.40 4.97 0.16
N CYS A 36 9.78 3.85 0.56
CA CYS A 36 10.51 2.69 1.00
C CYS A 36 11.12 1.89 -0.17
N PRO A 37 12.46 1.71 -0.23
CA PRO A 37 13.10 0.95 -1.31
C PRO A 37 12.68 -0.52 -1.32
N PHE A 38 12.29 -1.08 -0.17
CA PHE A 38 11.82 -2.46 -0.07
C PHE A 38 10.40 -2.63 -0.58
N CYS A 39 9.51 -1.61 -0.43
CA CYS A 39 8.19 -1.60 -1.07
C CYS A 39 8.34 -1.54 -2.59
N PHE A 40 9.23 -0.67 -3.11
CA PHE A 40 9.57 -0.66 -4.52
C PHE A 40 10.08 -2.03 -5.01
N ALA A 41 10.98 -2.66 -4.26
CA ALA A 41 11.53 -3.97 -4.64
C ALA A 41 10.46 -5.07 -4.61
N ALA A 42 9.50 -5.02 -3.67
CA ALA A 42 8.40 -5.97 -3.54
C ALA A 42 7.32 -5.78 -4.62
N SER A 43 7.17 -4.59 -5.21
CA SER A 43 6.09 -4.29 -6.15
C SER A 43 6.10 -5.20 -7.39
N ARG A 44 7.26 -5.52 -7.96
CA ARG A 44 7.38 -6.41 -9.12
C ARG A 44 6.97 -7.86 -8.82
N PRO A 45 7.48 -8.51 -7.76
CA PRO A 45 6.99 -9.82 -7.33
C PRO A 45 5.48 -9.85 -7.08
N VAL A 46 4.93 -8.83 -6.41
CA VAL A 46 3.49 -8.71 -6.14
C VAL A 46 2.70 -8.59 -7.44
N GLN A 47 3.13 -7.73 -8.37
CA GLN A 47 2.48 -7.60 -9.68
C GLN A 47 2.51 -8.93 -10.46
N SER A 48 3.65 -9.64 -10.45
CA SER A 48 3.76 -10.94 -11.12
C SER A 48 2.82 -12.00 -10.52
N LEU A 49 2.52 -11.92 -9.22
CA LEU A 49 1.52 -12.80 -8.60
C LEU A 49 0.10 -12.43 -9.06
N LEU A 50 -0.24 -11.14 -9.12
CA LEU A 50 -1.53 -10.67 -9.62
C LEU A 50 -1.75 -11.06 -11.09
N ASP A 51 -0.72 -10.96 -11.92
CA ASP A 51 -0.79 -11.34 -13.35
C ASP A 51 -0.96 -12.85 -13.54
N ARG A 52 -0.53 -13.66 -12.57
CA ARG A 52 -0.56 -15.13 -12.66
C ARG A 52 -1.79 -15.75 -12.02
N PHE A 53 -2.35 -15.14 -10.98
CA PHE A 53 -3.41 -15.74 -10.16
C PHE A 53 -4.64 -14.83 -10.10
N ASP A 54 -5.63 -15.16 -10.92
CA ASP A 54 -6.91 -14.43 -10.98
C ASP A 54 -7.70 -14.50 -9.66
N SER A 55 -7.34 -15.42 -8.76
CA SER A 55 -7.94 -15.57 -7.42
C SER A 55 -7.23 -14.78 -6.32
N LEU A 56 -6.16 -14.03 -6.65
CA LEU A 56 -5.44 -13.18 -5.71
C LEU A 56 -6.07 -11.79 -5.66
N ARG A 57 -6.27 -11.27 -4.45
CA ARG A 57 -6.59 -9.87 -4.16
C ARG A 57 -5.40 -9.21 -3.48
N LEU A 58 -5.03 -8.01 -3.92
CA LEU A 58 -4.11 -7.12 -3.22
C LEU A 58 -4.88 -5.96 -2.61
N VAL A 59 -4.54 -5.63 -1.38
CA VAL A 59 -4.98 -4.43 -0.67
C VAL A 59 -3.75 -3.63 -0.28
N TRP A 60 -3.75 -2.33 -0.59
CA TRP A 60 -2.74 -1.40 -0.13
C TRP A 60 -3.27 -0.57 1.03
N ARG A 61 -2.44 -0.40 2.06
CA ARG A 61 -2.65 0.51 3.18
C ARG A 61 -1.42 1.37 3.40
N HIS A 62 -1.62 2.64 3.65
CA HIS A 62 -0.53 3.58 3.84
C HIS A 62 0.14 3.40 5.19
N PHE A 63 1.48 3.35 5.18
CA PHE A 63 2.29 3.37 6.40
C PHE A 63 3.59 4.16 6.15
N PRO A 64 3.49 5.44 5.70
CA PRO A 64 4.66 6.25 5.41
C PRO A 64 5.45 6.59 6.67
N ASP A 65 6.77 6.57 6.55
CA ASP A 65 7.71 7.07 7.55
C ASP A 65 8.37 8.36 7.00
N ALA A 66 7.78 9.52 7.32
CA ALA A 66 8.25 10.81 6.80
C ALA A 66 9.60 11.23 7.37
N ASP A 67 10.05 10.66 8.49
CA ASP A 67 11.37 10.91 9.06
C ASP A 67 12.47 10.18 8.26
N LEU A 68 12.21 8.97 7.81
CA LEU A 68 13.11 8.20 6.96
C LEU A 68 12.98 8.57 5.48
N HIS A 69 11.75 8.85 5.02
CA HIS A 69 11.41 9.11 3.62
C HIS A 69 10.66 10.45 3.51
N PRO A 70 11.38 11.60 3.51
CA PRO A 70 10.76 12.92 3.47
C PRO A 70 9.77 13.08 2.31
N GLY A 71 8.53 13.49 2.63
CA GLY A 71 7.44 13.69 1.68
C GLY A 71 6.65 12.41 1.32
N ALA A 72 6.98 11.25 1.89
CA ALA A 72 6.23 10.02 1.65
C ALA A 72 4.78 10.11 2.14
N ASP A 73 4.53 10.87 3.19
CA ASP A 73 3.19 11.19 3.67
C ASP A 73 2.39 12.03 2.65
N LEU A 74 3.03 13.01 2.00
CA LEU A 74 2.42 13.79 0.92
C LEU A 74 2.19 12.93 -0.35
N ALA A 75 3.08 11.99 -0.64
CA ALA A 75 2.88 11.03 -1.71
C ALA A 75 1.67 10.12 -1.45
N ALA A 76 1.47 9.68 -0.19
CA ALA A 76 0.29 8.95 0.22
C ALA A 76 -0.98 9.80 0.04
N GLU A 77 -0.97 11.06 0.46
CA GLU A 77 -2.11 11.97 0.27
C GLU A 77 -2.42 12.24 -1.20
N LEU A 78 -1.40 12.37 -2.06
CA LEU A 78 -1.62 12.50 -3.51
C LEU A 78 -2.31 11.26 -4.10
N SER A 79 -1.95 10.06 -3.64
CA SER A 79 -2.61 8.84 -4.10
C SER A 79 -4.06 8.75 -3.62
N GLU A 80 -4.39 9.33 -2.46
CA GLU A 80 -5.77 9.44 -1.98
C GLU A 80 -6.59 10.45 -2.82
N LEU A 81 -5.98 11.58 -3.22
CA LEU A 81 -6.62 12.46 -4.20
C LEU A 81 -6.90 11.71 -5.51
N ALA A 82 -5.93 10.94 -6.00
CA ALA A 82 -6.12 10.11 -7.19
C ALA A 82 -7.22 9.05 -7.00
N ALA A 83 -7.39 8.51 -5.78
CA ALA A 83 -8.46 7.58 -5.47
C ALA A 83 -9.86 8.19 -5.64
N VAL A 84 -10.05 9.46 -5.24
CA VAL A 84 -11.33 10.18 -5.46
C VAL A 84 -11.70 10.22 -6.93
N HIS A 85 -10.70 10.28 -7.82
CA HIS A 85 -10.87 10.28 -9.28
C HIS A 85 -10.76 8.87 -9.92
N GLY A 86 -10.77 7.80 -9.12
CA GLY A 86 -10.69 6.41 -9.61
C GLY A 86 -9.34 6.00 -10.17
N SER A 87 -8.28 6.76 -9.90
CA SER A 87 -6.93 6.55 -10.45
C SER A 87 -5.87 6.18 -9.41
N PHE A 88 -6.29 5.65 -8.24
CA PHE A 88 -5.36 5.24 -7.17
C PHE A 88 -4.22 4.36 -7.67
N TRP A 89 -4.52 3.27 -8.39
CA TRP A 89 -3.50 2.32 -8.83
C TRP A 89 -2.56 2.87 -9.89
N ALA A 90 -3.01 3.85 -10.68
CA ALA A 90 -2.14 4.61 -11.57
C ALA A 90 -1.17 5.50 -10.78
N ALA A 91 -1.66 6.22 -9.77
CA ALA A 91 -0.82 6.99 -8.84
C ALA A 91 0.16 6.08 -8.09
N HIS A 92 -0.31 4.97 -7.53
CA HIS A 92 0.50 3.98 -6.84
C HIS A 92 1.68 3.51 -7.70
N SER A 93 1.42 3.14 -8.96
CA SER A 93 2.46 2.69 -9.88
C SER A 93 3.49 3.78 -10.19
N LEU A 94 3.04 5.03 -10.36
CA LEU A 94 3.91 6.17 -10.63
C LEU A 94 4.79 6.52 -9.43
N LEU A 95 4.21 6.52 -8.23
CA LEU A 95 4.91 6.86 -6.98
C LEU A 95 5.91 5.77 -6.59
N LEU A 96 5.59 4.49 -6.78
CA LEU A 96 6.51 3.36 -6.56
C LEU A 96 7.54 3.17 -7.67
N ALA A 97 7.54 3.96 -8.75
CA ALA A 97 8.51 3.79 -9.84
C ALA A 97 9.98 4.02 -9.43
N GLY A 98 10.26 4.35 -8.18
CA GLY A 98 11.58 4.42 -7.55
C GLY A 98 12.46 5.60 -8.01
N ARG A 99 11.89 6.51 -8.83
CA ARG A 99 12.59 7.68 -9.37
C ARG A 99 11.98 9.01 -8.94
N VAL A 100 10.88 8.94 -8.20
CA VAL A 100 10.18 10.12 -7.71
C VAL A 100 10.84 10.52 -6.39
N ARG A 101 11.35 11.76 -6.35
CA ARG A 101 11.57 12.44 -5.08
C ARG A 101 10.22 12.99 -4.65
N PHE A 102 9.98 13.15 -3.38
CA PHE A 102 8.67 13.63 -2.93
C PHE A 102 8.72 15.13 -2.58
N SER A 103 9.50 15.91 -3.38
CA SER A 103 9.34 17.35 -3.37
C SER A 103 7.97 17.73 -3.93
N GLN A 104 7.48 18.91 -3.58
CA GLN A 104 6.20 19.39 -4.10
C GLN A 104 6.18 19.39 -5.64
N GLU A 105 7.27 19.79 -6.28
CA GLU A 105 7.38 19.81 -7.75
C GLU A 105 7.29 18.41 -8.36
N ASP A 106 7.94 17.41 -7.75
CA ASP A 106 7.90 16.03 -8.21
C ASP A 106 6.48 15.45 -8.06
N LEU A 107 5.81 15.71 -6.92
CA LEU A 107 4.43 15.27 -6.69
C LEU A 107 3.46 15.94 -7.67
N LEU A 108 3.60 17.23 -7.94
CA LEU A 108 2.80 17.92 -8.96
C LEU A 108 3.10 17.40 -10.37
N SER A 109 4.34 16.93 -10.64
CA SER A 109 4.64 16.25 -11.90
C SER A 109 3.90 14.90 -12.03
N VAL A 110 3.75 14.16 -10.94
CA VAL A 110 2.92 12.94 -10.92
C VAL A 110 1.45 13.31 -11.11
N ALA A 111 0.95 14.34 -10.41
CA ALA A 111 -0.44 14.81 -10.54
C ALA A 111 -0.79 15.19 -11.98
N ARG A 112 0.10 15.92 -12.70
CA ARG A 112 -0.08 16.25 -14.12
C ARG A 112 -0.24 15.03 -15.01
N ARG A 113 0.46 13.95 -14.73
CA ARG A 113 0.33 12.69 -15.49
C ARG A 113 -0.99 11.98 -15.26
N LEU A 114 -1.74 12.41 -14.25
CA LEU A 114 -3.05 11.88 -13.86
C LEU A 114 -4.18 12.88 -14.13
N ASP A 115 -3.85 14.03 -14.76
CA ASP A 115 -4.79 15.15 -15.01
C ASP A 115 -5.41 15.71 -13.71
N LEU A 116 -4.61 15.77 -12.62
CA LEU A 116 -5.03 16.20 -11.28
C LEU A 116 -4.30 17.46 -10.78
N ASP A 117 -3.49 18.10 -11.60
CA ASP A 117 -2.59 19.19 -11.19
C ASP A 117 -3.34 20.44 -10.70
N GLU A 118 -4.53 20.70 -11.20
CA GLU A 118 -5.35 21.85 -10.76
C GLU A 118 -5.77 21.71 -9.28
N GLU A 119 -6.04 20.48 -8.81
CA GLU A 119 -6.49 20.20 -7.45
C GLU A 119 -5.32 19.86 -6.51
N ALA A 120 -4.28 19.21 -7.04
CA ALA A 120 -3.21 18.61 -6.24
C ALA A 120 -2.43 19.65 -5.42
N ASP A 121 -2.14 20.84 -5.98
CA ASP A 121 -1.39 21.86 -5.26
C ASP A 121 -2.13 22.36 -4.03
N ALA A 122 -3.43 22.61 -4.15
CA ALA A 122 -4.27 23.00 -3.01
C ALA A 122 -4.41 21.85 -2.02
N ALA A 123 -4.75 20.64 -2.49
CA ALA A 123 -4.96 19.47 -1.63
C ALA A 123 -3.72 19.13 -0.79
N LEU A 124 -2.51 19.19 -1.40
CA LEU A 124 -1.25 18.90 -0.70
C LEU A 124 -0.88 20.00 0.31
N ARG A 125 -1.11 21.30 -0.02
CA ARG A 125 -0.87 22.40 0.92
C ARG A 125 -1.81 22.35 2.12
N GLU A 126 -3.07 22.03 1.89
CA GLU A 126 -4.11 21.96 2.91
C GLU A 126 -4.09 20.62 3.67
N ARG A 127 -3.30 19.65 3.22
CA ARG A 127 -3.21 18.30 3.80
C ARG A 127 -4.59 17.60 3.83
N SER A 128 -5.35 17.75 2.74
CA SER A 128 -6.77 17.37 2.66
C SER A 128 -7.04 15.89 2.89
N PHE A 129 -6.04 15.03 2.63
CA PHE A 129 -6.16 13.57 2.80
C PHE A 129 -5.36 13.02 3.97
N ARG A 130 -4.80 13.90 4.81
CA ARG A 130 -3.96 13.50 5.94
C ARG A 130 -4.67 12.53 6.89
N GLU A 131 -5.91 12.81 7.24
CA GLU A 131 -6.67 11.97 8.19
C GLU A 131 -6.84 10.55 7.64
N ARG A 132 -7.11 10.39 6.34
CA ARG A 132 -7.23 9.08 5.71
C ARG A 132 -5.92 8.28 5.81
N VAL A 133 -4.77 8.92 5.58
CA VAL A 133 -3.45 8.30 5.74
C VAL A 133 -3.18 7.94 7.21
N LEU A 134 -3.54 8.82 8.15
CA LEU A 134 -3.39 8.58 9.58
C LEU A 134 -4.24 7.41 10.08
N ASP A 135 -5.43 7.20 9.52
CA ASP A 135 -6.29 6.07 9.83
C ASP A 135 -5.61 4.73 9.48
N ASP A 136 -4.96 4.65 8.31
CA ASP A 136 -4.19 3.47 7.91
C ASP A 136 -2.99 3.24 8.84
N ILE A 137 -2.23 4.31 9.18
CA ILE A 137 -1.11 4.23 10.11
C ILE A 137 -1.59 3.71 11.48
N ALA A 138 -2.69 4.26 11.99
CA ALA A 138 -3.27 3.84 13.25
C ALA A 138 -3.72 2.37 13.21
N GLY A 139 -4.34 1.95 12.12
CA GLY A 139 -4.73 0.55 11.87
C GLY A 139 -3.52 -0.39 11.85
N GLY A 140 -2.48 -0.01 11.11
CA GLY A 140 -1.23 -0.75 11.03
C GLY A 140 -0.52 -0.86 12.39
N THR A 141 -0.45 0.23 13.13
CA THR A 141 0.13 0.25 14.49
C THR A 141 -0.60 -0.72 15.42
N ARG A 142 -1.93 -0.74 15.40
CA ARG A 142 -2.73 -1.72 16.18
C ARG A 142 -2.48 -3.15 15.73
N ALA A 143 -2.24 -3.36 14.43
CA ALA A 143 -1.90 -4.67 13.87
C ALA A 143 -0.44 -5.08 14.08
N GLY A 144 0.37 -4.27 14.77
CA GLY A 144 1.77 -4.54 15.06
C GLY A 144 2.71 -4.27 13.88
N VAL A 145 2.32 -3.41 12.94
CA VAL A 145 3.21 -2.92 11.88
C VAL A 145 4.20 -1.93 12.47
N HIS A 146 5.49 -2.15 12.21
CA HIS A 146 6.59 -1.28 12.68
C HIS A 146 7.56 -0.89 11.57
N ALA A 147 7.42 -1.48 10.39
CA ALA A 147 8.26 -1.23 9.23
C ALA A 147 7.50 -1.57 7.94
N THR A 148 8.00 -1.07 6.81
CA THR A 148 7.45 -1.33 5.48
C THR A 148 8.46 -2.04 4.57
N PRO A 149 8.00 -2.92 3.68
CA PRO A 149 6.63 -3.42 3.61
C PRO A 149 6.33 -4.42 4.74
N THR A 150 5.12 -4.42 5.28
CA THR A 150 4.60 -5.49 6.13
C THR A 150 3.40 -6.11 5.43
N PHE A 151 3.39 -7.44 5.34
CA PHE A 151 2.35 -8.18 4.64
C PHE A 151 1.48 -9.00 5.59
N PHE A 152 0.19 -9.06 5.27
CA PHE A 152 -0.78 -9.97 5.89
C PHE A 152 -1.43 -10.79 4.80
N VAL A 153 -1.66 -12.08 5.06
CA VAL A 153 -2.43 -12.97 4.21
C VAL A 153 -3.64 -13.44 4.98
N ASP A 154 -4.83 -13.15 4.46
CA ASP A 154 -6.12 -13.48 5.10
C ASP A 154 -6.18 -13.03 6.57
N GLY A 155 -5.57 -11.89 6.88
CA GLY A 155 -5.51 -11.29 8.22
C GLY A 155 -4.38 -11.80 9.12
N GLU A 156 -3.60 -12.79 8.68
CA GLU A 156 -2.44 -13.28 9.40
C GLU A 156 -1.15 -12.59 8.91
N ARG A 157 -0.36 -12.03 9.83
CA ARG A 157 0.91 -11.42 9.50
C ARG A 157 1.89 -12.44 8.94
N LEU A 158 2.54 -12.10 7.82
CA LEU A 158 3.64 -12.88 7.30
C LEU A 158 4.96 -12.41 7.91
N ASP A 159 5.57 -13.27 8.72
CA ASP A 159 6.93 -13.07 9.23
C ASP A 159 7.95 -13.59 8.19
N CYS A 160 8.08 -12.85 7.10
CA CYS A 160 9.02 -13.18 6.04
C CYS A 160 9.71 -11.92 5.49
N ALA A 161 10.89 -12.10 4.92
CA ALA A 161 11.52 -11.04 4.15
C ALA A 161 10.74 -10.84 2.83
N TRP A 162 10.65 -9.61 2.34
CA TRP A 162 9.89 -9.25 1.14
C TRP A 162 10.23 -10.12 -0.10
N HIS A 163 11.49 -10.57 -0.23
CA HIS A 163 11.92 -11.42 -1.34
C HIS A 163 11.40 -12.88 -1.27
N GLN A 164 10.90 -13.31 -0.11
CA GLN A 164 10.28 -14.63 0.08
C GLN A 164 8.77 -14.59 -0.15
N LEU A 165 8.17 -13.39 -0.20
CA LEU A 165 6.74 -13.20 -0.32
C LEU A 165 6.12 -13.97 -1.49
N ALA A 166 6.73 -13.84 -2.68
CA ALA A 166 6.18 -14.44 -3.90
C ALA A 166 6.12 -15.97 -3.81
N GLU A 167 7.12 -16.61 -3.20
CA GLU A 167 7.13 -18.06 -3.00
C GLU A 167 6.06 -18.51 -2.01
N ILE A 168 5.93 -17.80 -0.89
CA ILE A 168 4.94 -18.12 0.15
C ILE A 168 3.51 -17.97 -0.38
N VAL A 169 3.20 -16.84 -1.04
CA VAL A 169 1.88 -16.57 -1.60
C VAL A 169 1.52 -17.58 -2.67
N ARG A 170 2.45 -17.88 -3.58
CA ARG A 170 2.26 -18.90 -4.62
C ARG A 170 1.96 -20.27 -4.01
N ALA A 171 2.75 -20.70 -3.02
CA ALA A 171 2.55 -21.99 -2.37
C ALA A 171 1.19 -22.10 -1.64
N LYS A 172 0.66 -20.98 -1.12
CA LYS A 172 -0.69 -20.94 -0.52
C LYS A 172 -1.77 -21.10 -1.60
N LEU A 173 -1.69 -20.33 -2.70
CA LEU A 173 -2.66 -20.37 -3.81
C LEU A 173 -2.68 -21.73 -4.52
N GLU A 174 -1.52 -22.35 -4.73
CA GLU A 174 -1.43 -23.67 -5.38
C GLU A 174 -2.03 -24.79 -4.50
N LYS A 175 -2.05 -24.63 -3.17
CA LYS A 175 -2.69 -25.58 -2.25
C LYS A 175 -4.21 -25.46 -2.18
N THR A 176 -4.75 -24.27 -2.40
CA THR A 176 -6.20 -24.02 -2.38
C THR A 176 -6.88 -24.60 -3.63
N ASN A 177 -6.13 -24.73 -4.73
CA ASN A 177 -6.62 -25.25 -6.01
C ASN A 177 -6.58 -26.81 -6.13
N HIS A 178 -6.35 -27.54 -5.03
CA HIS A 178 -6.38 -29.01 -4.94
C HIS A 178 -7.38 -29.47 -3.90
#